data_f2e9018ab9c4294319653530d0ef3617
#
_entry.id   f2e9018ab9c4294319653530d0ef3617
#
_cell.length_a   1.000
_cell.length_b   1.000
_cell.length_c   1.000
_cell.angle_alpha   90.00
_cell.angle_beta   90.00
_cell.angle_gamma   90.00
#
_symmetry.space_group_name_H-M   'P 1'
#
loop_
_entity.id
_entity.type
_entity.pdbx_description
1 polymer ?
#
loop_
_entity_poly.entity_id
_entity_poly.type
_entity_poly.pdbx_seq_one_letter_code
_entity_poly.pdbx_strand_id
1 'polypeptide(L)'
;DGSYGRKGLVTEGVEEVIKREKVDKCFAIGPAIMMKFVCLLTKKYEIPTDVSLNTIMVDGTGMCGACRITVGGKTKFVCVDGPEFDGHQVNFDEMLKRMGAFKNIEREEMHKLESECEATKEIDEKSRNAAWRQELRKSMKPKERTAIPRVEMNELDAEYRSHSRKEEVNQGLTAEQAVTEAKRCLD
;
A
#
# COMPACT_ATOMS: atom_id res chain seq x y z
N ASP A 1 -2.22 4.75 -20.94
CA ASP A 1 -1.54 5.98 -21.29
C ASP A 1 -1.01 6.01 -22.73
N GLY A 2 -0.79 4.84 -23.35
CA GLY A 2 -0.30 4.69 -24.72
C GLY A 2 1.23 4.72 -24.85
N SER A 3 1.97 4.62 -23.75
CA SER A 3 3.43 4.50 -23.77
C SER A 3 3.89 3.17 -24.39
N TYR A 4 3.04 2.15 -24.27
CA TYR A 4 3.22 0.86 -24.94
C TYR A 4 1.84 0.35 -25.42
N GLY A 5 1.75 -0.02 -26.70
CA GLY A 5 0.53 -0.50 -27.30
C GLY A 5 -0.50 0.62 -27.55
N ARG A 6 -1.79 0.31 -27.38
CA ARG A 6 -2.90 1.21 -27.66
C ARG A 6 -3.29 2.03 -26.42
N LYS A 7 -3.55 3.32 -26.62
CA LYS A 7 -4.21 4.17 -25.62
C LYS A 7 -5.72 3.90 -25.65
N GLY A 8 -6.32 3.59 -24.48
CA GLY A 8 -7.76 3.33 -24.37
C GLY A 8 -8.13 2.82 -22.98
N LEU A 9 -9.41 2.57 -22.80
CA LEU A 9 -9.95 1.95 -21.58
C LEU A 9 -9.81 0.42 -21.66
N VAL A 10 -9.62 -0.20 -20.50
CA VAL A 10 -9.55 -1.68 -20.39
C VAL A 10 -10.80 -2.36 -20.99
N THR A 11 -11.98 -1.76 -20.78
CA THR A 11 -13.24 -2.25 -21.32
C THR A 11 -13.26 -2.35 -22.85
N GLU A 12 -12.61 -1.41 -23.55
CA GLU A 12 -12.50 -1.46 -25.01
C GLU A 12 -11.65 -2.65 -25.47
N GLY A 13 -10.53 -2.90 -24.77
CA GLY A 13 -9.69 -4.06 -25.06
C GLY A 13 -10.40 -5.39 -24.75
N VAL A 14 -11.12 -5.46 -23.65
CA VAL A 14 -11.94 -6.65 -23.30
C VAL A 14 -13.01 -6.90 -24.36
N GLU A 15 -13.71 -5.85 -24.82
CA GLU A 15 -14.73 -5.97 -25.86
C GLU A 15 -14.18 -6.44 -27.21
N GLU A 16 -12.99 -5.97 -27.59
CA GLU A 16 -12.31 -6.45 -28.79
C GLU A 16 -11.97 -7.95 -28.72
N VAL A 17 -11.46 -8.40 -27.56
CA VAL A 17 -11.16 -9.83 -27.36
C VAL A 17 -12.43 -10.65 -27.44
N ILE A 18 -13.51 -10.23 -26.77
CA ILE A 18 -14.81 -10.93 -26.80
C ILE A 18 -15.37 -11.04 -28.23
N LYS A 19 -15.18 -9.99 -29.06
CA LYS A 19 -15.64 -10.01 -30.47
C LYS A 19 -14.77 -10.88 -31.37
N ARG A 20 -13.50 -11.06 -31.02
CA ARG A 20 -12.54 -11.82 -31.81
C ARG A 20 -12.51 -13.30 -31.48
N GLU A 21 -12.67 -13.63 -30.22
CA GLU A 21 -12.48 -14.97 -29.68
C GLU A 21 -13.63 -15.35 -28.72
N LYS A 22 -13.92 -16.64 -28.62
CA LYS A 22 -14.84 -17.15 -27.62
C LYS A 22 -14.18 -17.05 -26.22
N VAL A 23 -14.81 -16.31 -25.32
CA VAL A 23 -14.35 -16.16 -23.93
C VAL A 23 -15.29 -16.95 -23.02
N ASP A 24 -14.77 -17.93 -22.30
CA ASP A 24 -15.57 -18.77 -21.40
C ASP A 24 -15.66 -18.16 -19.99
N LYS A 25 -14.66 -17.40 -19.55
CA LYS A 25 -14.64 -16.75 -18.24
C LYS A 25 -13.74 -15.50 -18.24
N CYS A 26 -14.10 -14.52 -17.46
CA CYS A 26 -13.32 -13.30 -17.24
C CYS A 26 -12.89 -13.20 -15.77
N PHE A 27 -11.66 -12.75 -15.54
CA PHE A 27 -11.15 -12.36 -14.23
C PHE A 27 -10.79 -10.89 -14.26
N ALA A 28 -11.40 -10.09 -13.37
CA ALA A 28 -11.12 -8.66 -13.28
C ALA A 28 -10.51 -8.32 -11.92
N ILE A 29 -9.27 -7.85 -11.96
CA ILE A 29 -8.48 -7.48 -10.79
C ILE A 29 -7.90 -6.08 -11.00
N GLY A 30 -8.18 -5.14 -10.10
CA GLY A 30 -7.69 -3.78 -10.20
C GLY A 30 -8.59 -2.75 -9.51
N PRO A 31 -8.57 -1.48 -9.92
CA PRO A 31 -9.42 -0.45 -9.33
C PRO A 31 -10.90 -0.82 -9.35
N ALA A 32 -11.61 -0.57 -8.25
CA ALA A 32 -13.02 -0.94 -8.09
C ALA A 32 -13.91 -0.42 -9.23
N ILE A 33 -13.64 0.81 -9.69
CA ILE A 33 -14.36 1.40 -10.82
C ILE A 33 -14.12 0.63 -12.13
N MET A 34 -12.90 0.16 -12.38
CA MET A 34 -12.56 -0.66 -13.55
C MET A 34 -13.28 -2.02 -13.48
N MET A 35 -13.22 -2.70 -12.34
CA MET A 35 -13.93 -3.97 -12.13
C MET A 35 -15.44 -3.82 -12.36
N LYS A 36 -16.06 -2.75 -11.83
CA LYS A 36 -17.48 -2.44 -12.08
C LYS A 36 -17.80 -2.39 -13.56
N PHE A 37 -17.05 -1.61 -14.35
CA PHE A 37 -17.32 -1.46 -15.78
C PHE A 37 -17.04 -2.74 -16.57
N VAL A 38 -16.01 -3.49 -16.21
CA VAL A 38 -15.75 -4.81 -16.83
C VAL A 38 -16.91 -5.77 -16.54
N CYS A 39 -17.41 -5.85 -15.31
CA CYS A 39 -18.56 -6.67 -14.97
C CYS A 39 -19.84 -6.26 -15.71
N LEU A 40 -20.08 -4.95 -15.88
CA LEU A 40 -21.22 -4.46 -16.68
C LEU A 40 -21.08 -4.85 -18.14
N LEU A 41 -19.87 -4.82 -18.68
CA LEU A 41 -19.59 -5.25 -20.06
C LEU A 41 -19.80 -6.76 -20.23
N THR A 42 -19.13 -7.58 -19.41
CA THR A 42 -19.19 -9.04 -19.50
C THR A 42 -20.59 -9.58 -19.26
N LYS A 43 -21.39 -8.88 -18.43
CA LYS A 43 -22.80 -9.23 -18.21
C LYS A 43 -23.65 -9.13 -19.49
N LYS A 44 -23.35 -8.15 -20.38
CA LYS A 44 -24.05 -8.04 -21.68
C LYS A 44 -23.76 -9.20 -22.62
N TYR A 45 -22.59 -9.82 -22.46
CA TYR A 45 -22.15 -10.97 -23.26
C TYR A 45 -22.34 -12.30 -22.53
N GLU A 46 -23.01 -12.28 -21.37
CA GLU A 46 -23.29 -13.46 -20.54
C GLU A 46 -22.02 -14.26 -20.16
N ILE A 47 -20.89 -13.57 -20.04
CA ILE A 47 -19.61 -14.18 -19.68
C ILE A 47 -19.45 -14.18 -18.15
N PRO A 48 -19.32 -15.36 -17.50
CA PRO A 48 -19.06 -15.45 -16.07
C PRO A 48 -17.80 -14.64 -15.69
N THR A 49 -17.90 -13.81 -14.66
CA THR A 49 -16.81 -12.91 -14.30
C THR A 49 -16.53 -12.97 -12.82
N ASP A 50 -15.32 -13.40 -12.45
CA ASP A 50 -14.84 -13.31 -11.09
C ASP A 50 -14.04 -12.02 -10.90
N VAL A 51 -14.21 -11.40 -9.75
CA VAL A 51 -13.48 -10.20 -9.35
C VAL A 51 -12.72 -10.46 -8.06
N SER A 52 -11.50 -9.95 -7.96
CA SER A 52 -10.75 -9.95 -6.71
C SER A 52 -10.88 -8.57 -6.07
N LEU A 53 -11.59 -8.49 -4.96
CA LEU A 53 -11.97 -7.22 -4.34
C LEU A 53 -10.89 -6.69 -3.40
N ASN A 54 -10.64 -5.39 -3.49
CA ASN A 54 -9.64 -4.64 -2.73
C ASN A 54 -10.31 -3.61 -1.79
N THR A 55 -11.21 -4.07 -0.92
CA THR A 55 -11.83 -3.21 0.10
C THR A 55 -10.83 -2.79 1.19
N ILE A 56 -11.22 -1.78 2.01
CA ILE A 56 -10.46 -1.45 3.21
C ILE A 56 -10.45 -2.66 4.14
N MET A 57 -9.26 -3.10 4.54
CA MET A 57 -9.04 -4.21 5.48
C MET A 57 -8.25 -3.70 6.67
N VAL A 58 -8.70 -4.04 7.89
CA VAL A 58 -8.07 -3.60 9.14
C VAL A 58 -7.42 -4.78 9.86
N ASP A 59 -8.19 -5.80 10.25
CA ASP A 59 -7.67 -6.94 11.01
C ASP A 59 -7.55 -8.25 10.21
N GLY A 60 -8.32 -8.42 9.15
CA GLY A 60 -8.29 -9.61 8.30
C GLY A 60 -8.97 -10.85 8.90
N THR A 61 -9.60 -10.76 10.07
CA THR A 61 -10.19 -11.92 10.80
C THR A 61 -11.70 -12.06 10.61
N GLY A 62 -12.33 -11.10 9.94
CA GLY A 62 -13.79 -11.04 9.78
C GLY A 62 -14.53 -10.43 10.96
N MET A 63 -13.84 -10.03 12.02
CA MET A 63 -14.47 -9.50 13.24
C MET A 63 -14.77 -8.00 13.16
N CYS A 64 -13.86 -7.19 12.62
CA CYS A 64 -14.01 -5.73 12.61
C CYS A 64 -15.07 -5.22 11.61
N GLY A 65 -15.43 -6.00 10.60
CA GLY A 65 -16.41 -5.64 9.58
C GLY A 65 -16.01 -4.49 8.64
N ALA A 66 -14.74 -4.04 8.66
CA ALA A 66 -14.25 -2.96 7.80
C ALA A 66 -14.35 -3.33 6.31
N CYS A 67 -14.08 -4.57 5.95
CA CYS A 67 -14.08 -5.09 4.59
C CYS A 67 -15.45 -5.61 4.12
N ARG A 68 -16.55 -5.31 4.82
CA ARG A 68 -17.88 -5.80 4.44
C ARG A 68 -18.33 -5.24 3.10
N ILE A 69 -19.01 -6.10 2.35
CA ILE A 69 -19.58 -5.79 1.04
C ILE A 69 -20.88 -6.58 0.85
N THR A 70 -21.78 -6.10 -0.01
CA THR A 70 -22.99 -6.84 -0.39
C THR A 70 -22.75 -7.60 -1.68
N VAL A 71 -22.90 -8.91 -1.64
CA VAL A 71 -22.82 -9.85 -2.78
C VAL A 71 -24.08 -10.68 -2.83
N GLY A 72 -24.82 -10.65 -3.93
CA GLY A 72 -26.09 -11.37 -4.07
C GLY A 72 -27.12 -11.01 -3.00
N GLY A 73 -27.14 -9.75 -2.54
CA GLY A 73 -28.05 -9.27 -1.50
C GLY A 73 -27.65 -9.69 -0.06
N LYS A 74 -26.52 -10.37 0.12
CA LYS A 74 -26.01 -10.79 1.44
C LYS A 74 -24.74 -10.05 1.78
N THR A 75 -24.59 -9.69 3.06
CA THR A 75 -23.33 -9.12 3.57
C THR A 75 -22.26 -10.20 3.62
N LYS A 76 -21.09 -9.89 3.04
CA LYS A 76 -19.89 -10.72 3.02
C LYS A 76 -18.69 -9.92 3.54
N PHE A 77 -17.70 -10.63 4.06
CA PHE A 77 -16.44 -10.03 4.52
C PHE A 77 -15.31 -10.46 3.58
N VAL A 78 -14.76 -9.52 2.84
CA VAL A 78 -13.77 -9.82 1.80
C VAL A 78 -12.54 -10.56 2.35
N CYS A 79 -12.13 -10.30 3.57
CA CYS A 79 -10.96 -10.93 4.19
C CYS A 79 -11.14 -12.43 4.51
N VAL A 80 -12.38 -12.91 4.74
CA VAL A 80 -12.66 -14.31 5.12
C VAL A 80 -13.57 -15.06 4.15
N ASP A 81 -14.49 -14.34 3.46
CA ASP A 81 -15.39 -14.93 2.47
C ASP A 81 -14.81 -14.85 1.04
N GLY A 82 -13.79 -14.00 0.81
CA GLY A 82 -13.18 -13.73 -0.49
C GLY A 82 -11.66 -13.96 -0.48
N PRO A 83 -10.90 -13.18 -1.23
CA PRO A 83 -11.27 -11.93 -1.94
C PRO A 83 -12.01 -12.09 -3.27
N GLU A 84 -12.11 -13.30 -3.82
CA GLU A 84 -12.75 -13.58 -5.10
C GLU A 84 -14.26 -13.74 -4.93
N PHE A 85 -15.01 -13.06 -5.79
CA PHE A 85 -16.48 -13.13 -5.85
C PHE A 85 -16.99 -13.07 -7.28
N ASP A 86 -18.20 -13.60 -7.50
CA ASP A 86 -18.93 -13.37 -8.73
C ASP A 86 -19.21 -11.87 -8.92
N GLY A 87 -18.53 -11.27 -9.88
CA GLY A 87 -18.58 -9.84 -10.14
C GLY A 87 -19.97 -9.33 -10.55
N HIS A 88 -20.83 -10.19 -11.08
CA HIS A 88 -22.19 -9.82 -11.45
C HIS A 88 -23.14 -9.70 -10.24
N GLN A 89 -22.74 -10.22 -9.08
CA GLN A 89 -23.50 -10.15 -7.84
C GLN A 89 -22.99 -9.10 -6.86
N VAL A 90 -21.81 -8.52 -7.12
CA VAL A 90 -21.18 -7.51 -6.24
C VAL A 90 -21.87 -6.15 -6.35
N ASN A 91 -22.20 -5.55 -5.22
CA ASN A 91 -22.68 -4.18 -5.15
C ASN A 91 -21.49 -3.18 -5.15
N PHE A 92 -21.00 -2.86 -6.35
CA PHE A 92 -19.89 -1.92 -6.52
C PHE A 92 -20.22 -0.50 -6.10
N ASP A 93 -21.47 -0.07 -6.14
CA ASP A 93 -21.86 1.30 -5.73
C ASP A 93 -21.69 1.48 -4.22
N GLU A 94 -22.09 0.50 -3.44
CA GLU A 94 -21.84 0.46 -2.01
C GLU A 94 -20.34 0.43 -1.70
N MET A 95 -19.59 -0.43 -2.40
CA MET A 95 -18.14 -0.53 -2.23
C MET A 95 -17.44 0.80 -2.49
N LEU A 96 -17.72 1.46 -3.62
CA LEU A 96 -17.14 2.74 -4.00
C LEU A 96 -17.49 3.84 -3.00
N LYS A 97 -18.74 3.89 -2.52
CA LYS A 97 -19.18 4.84 -1.50
C LYS A 97 -18.41 4.65 -0.18
N ARG A 98 -18.20 3.41 0.24
CA ARG A 98 -17.45 3.09 1.45
C ARG A 98 -15.96 3.41 1.32
N MET A 99 -15.35 3.06 0.19
CA MET A 99 -13.94 3.41 -0.10
C MET A 99 -13.72 4.93 -0.14
N GLY A 100 -14.73 5.70 -0.52
CA GLY A 100 -14.68 7.15 -0.54
C GLY A 100 -15.03 7.84 0.78
N ALA A 101 -15.40 7.09 1.84
CA ALA A 101 -15.91 7.68 3.08
C ALA A 101 -14.89 8.60 3.79
N PHE A 102 -13.60 8.32 3.67
CA PHE A 102 -12.51 9.10 4.30
C PHE A 102 -11.76 10.01 3.32
N LYS A 103 -12.17 10.05 2.06
CA LYS A 103 -11.44 10.74 0.98
C LYS A 103 -11.18 12.23 1.23
N ASN A 104 -12.05 12.92 1.96
CA ASN A 104 -11.85 14.32 2.30
C ASN A 104 -10.76 14.47 3.38
N ILE A 105 -10.81 13.62 4.42
CA ILE A 105 -9.82 13.61 5.51
C ILE A 105 -8.45 13.21 4.95
N GLU A 106 -8.40 12.18 4.10
CA GLU A 106 -7.17 11.74 3.42
C GLU A 106 -6.56 12.88 2.58
N ARG A 107 -7.39 13.67 1.89
CA ARG A 107 -6.92 14.80 1.10
C ARG A 107 -6.37 15.94 1.95
N GLU A 108 -7.03 16.25 3.07
CA GLU A 108 -6.57 17.27 4.01
C GLU A 108 -5.24 16.88 4.65
N GLU A 109 -5.12 15.62 5.09
CA GLU A 109 -3.88 15.11 5.67
C GLU A 109 -2.75 15.00 4.61
N MET A 110 -3.06 14.61 3.38
CA MET A 110 -2.10 14.60 2.29
C MET A 110 -1.57 16.02 2.01
N HIS A 111 -2.46 17.01 1.98
CA HIS A 111 -2.06 18.42 1.76
C HIS A 111 -1.17 18.95 2.87
N LYS A 112 -1.43 18.57 4.14
CA LYS A 112 -0.54 18.89 5.26
C LYS A 112 0.81 18.22 5.09
N LEU A 113 0.82 16.93 4.78
CA LEU A 113 2.05 16.16 4.54
C LEU A 113 2.88 16.74 3.39
N GLU A 114 2.24 17.14 2.30
CA GLU A 114 2.93 17.78 1.17
C GLU A 114 3.57 19.12 1.57
N SER A 115 2.86 19.95 2.34
CA SER A 115 3.40 21.22 2.83
C SER A 115 4.54 21.03 3.82
N GLU A 116 4.46 20.02 4.69
CA GLU A 116 5.55 19.64 5.59
C GLU A 116 6.73 19.04 4.84
N CYS A 117 6.47 18.22 3.80
CA CYS A 117 7.51 17.66 2.93
C CYS A 117 8.23 18.72 2.09
N GLU A 118 7.57 19.78 1.65
CA GLU A 118 8.24 20.89 0.97
C GLU A 118 9.17 21.64 1.91
N ALA A 119 8.72 21.91 3.14
CA ALA A 119 9.54 22.52 4.17
C ALA A 119 10.75 21.64 4.57
N THR A 120 10.54 20.31 4.66
CA THR A 120 11.61 19.35 4.97
C THR A 120 12.56 19.11 3.79
N LYS A 121 12.11 19.22 2.54
CA LYS A 121 12.98 19.12 1.36
C LYS A 121 14.05 20.23 1.35
N GLU A 122 13.69 21.47 1.68
CA GLU A 122 14.70 22.56 1.79
C GLU A 122 15.72 22.30 2.90
N ILE A 123 15.26 21.76 4.04
CA ILE A 123 16.16 21.40 5.15
C ILE A 123 17.03 20.22 4.75
N ASP A 124 16.48 19.23 4.03
CA ASP A 124 17.18 18.02 3.62
C ASP A 124 18.20 18.29 2.51
N GLU A 125 17.91 19.19 1.56
CA GLU A 125 18.90 19.63 0.57
C GLU A 125 20.07 20.43 1.22
N LYS A 126 19.76 21.33 2.12
CA LYS A 126 20.79 22.06 2.90
C LYS A 126 21.59 21.10 3.78
N SER A 127 20.93 20.11 4.39
CA SER A 127 21.55 19.08 5.22
C SER A 127 22.39 18.10 4.42
N ARG A 128 21.93 17.65 3.24
CA ARG A 128 22.68 16.75 2.34
C ARG A 128 23.94 17.38 1.80
N ASN A 129 23.92 18.68 1.56
CA ASN A 129 25.05 19.44 1.02
C ASN A 129 25.90 20.09 2.12
N ALA A 130 25.64 19.82 3.39
CA ALA A 130 26.42 20.35 4.51
C ALA A 130 27.91 19.96 4.38
N ALA A 131 28.79 20.90 4.61
CA ALA A 131 30.23 20.73 4.41
C ALA A 131 30.81 19.53 5.18
N TRP A 132 30.32 19.30 6.41
CA TRP A 132 30.76 18.17 7.24
C TRP A 132 30.39 16.80 6.64
N ARG A 133 29.24 16.70 5.95
CA ARG A 133 28.85 15.46 5.24
C ARG A 133 29.71 15.20 4.03
N GLN A 134 30.07 16.26 3.30
CA GLN A 134 30.97 16.13 2.14
C GLN A 134 32.38 15.74 2.57
N GLU A 135 32.88 16.31 3.67
CA GLU A 135 34.15 15.88 4.26
C GLU A 135 34.14 14.43 4.71
N LEU A 136 33.07 14.01 5.39
CA LEU A 136 32.93 12.65 5.85
C LEU A 136 32.86 11.64 4.68
N ARG A 137 32.14 12.01 3.60
CA ARG A 137 32.11 11.21 2.37
C ARG A 137 33.48 11.08 1.69
N LYS A 138 34.30 12.12 1.76
CA LYS A 138 35.66 12.11 1.22
C LYS A 138 36.63 11.31 2.10
N SER A 139 36.45 11.35 3.41
CA SER A 139 37.34 10.71 4.38
C SER A 139 37.10 9.18 4.49
N MET A 140 35.90 8.68 4.21
CA MET A 140 35.56 7.26 4.34
C MET A 140 35.22 6.64 2.99
N LYS A 141 35.99 5.64 2.58
CA LYS A 141 35.69 4.86 1.37
C LYS A 141 34.48 3.97 1.58
N PRO A 142 33.68 3.66 0.53
CA PRO A 142 32.50 2.78 0.65
C PRO A 142 32.78 1.45 1.35
N LYS A 143 33.92 0.83 1.09
CA LYS A 143 34.33 -0.43 1.74
C LYS A 143 34.60 -0.30 3.24
N GLU A 144 35.06 0.85 3.68
CA GLU A 144 35.31 1.12 5.10
C GLU A 144 33.99 1.33 5.85
N ARG A 145 33.01 1.97 5.23
CA ARG A 145 31.65 2.14 5.78
C ARG A 145 30.91 0.81 5.94
N THR A 146 30.99 -0.06 4.95
CA THR A 146 30.35 -1.37 5.02
C THR A 146 31.06 -2.34 5.97
N ALA A 147 32.30 -2.04 6.36
CA ALA A 147 33.03 -2.81 7.37
C ALA A 147 32.61 -2.47 8.82
N ILE A 148 31.91 -1.34 9.03
CA ILE A 148 31.37 -0.99 10.36
C ILE A 148 30.21 -1.96 10.66
N PRO A 149 30.27 -2.75 11.75
CA PRO A 149 29.18 -3.64 12.11
C PRO A 149 27.91 -2.83 12.43
N ARG A 150 26.77 -3.43 12.15
CA ARG A 150 25.48 -2.83 12.52
C ARG A 150 25.38 -2.72 14.04
N VAL A 151 24.92 -1.57 14.51
CA VAL A 151 24.67 -1.37 15.94
C VAL A 151 23.40 -2.13 16.32
N GLU A 152 23.48 -3.00 17.32
CA GLU A 152 22.32 -3.64 17.90
C GLU A 152 21.59 -2.67 18.82
N MET A 153 20.26 -2.62 18.65
CA MET A 153 19.43 -1.77 19.52
C MET A 153 19.34 -2.42 20.91
N ASN A 154 19.34 -1.57 21.92
CA ASN A 154 19.17 -2.04 23.29
C ASN A 154 17.75 -2.58 23.48
N GLU A 155 17.65 -3.76 24.04
CA GLU A 155 16.37 -4.36 24.43
C GLU A 155 16.28 -4.49 25.94
N LEU A 156 15.06 -4.46 26.45
CA LEU A 156 14.81 -4.78 27.85
C LEU A 156 15.18 -6.24 28.14
N ASP A 157 15.73 -6.48 29.32
CA ASP A 157 16.06 -7.83 29.78
C ASP A 157 14.86 -8.78 29.72
N ALA A 158 15.10 -10.05 29.33
CA ALA A 158 14.06 -11.04 29.09
C ALA A 158 13.24 -11.34 30.36
N GLU A 159 13.87 -11.31 31.54
CA GLU A 159 13.21 -11.55 32.80
C GLU A 159 12.31 -10.35 33.17
N TYR A 160 12.79 -9.13 32.97
CA TYR A 160 12.00 -7.92 33.17
C TYR A 160 10.80 -7.86 32.21
N ARG A 161 10.98 -8.21 30.93
CA ARG A 161 9.90 -8.30 29.93
C ARG A 161 8.77 -9.25 30.33
N SER A 162 9.06 -10.33 31.02
CA SER A 162 8.05 -11.28 31.45
C SER A 162 7.08 -10.70 32.48
N HIS A 163 7.47 -9.65 33.20
CA HIS A 163 6.69 -9.00 34.25
C HIS A 163 6.07 -7.66 33.83
N SER A 164 6.56 -7.02 32.74
CA SER A 164 6.05 -5.74 32.27
C SER A 164 5.44 -5.85 30.87
N ARG A 165 4.12 -5.67 30.78
CA ARG A 165 3.39 -5.65 29.50
C ARG A 165 3.18 -4.24 28.92
N LYS A 166 3.66 -3.21 29.61
CA LYS A 166 3.38 -1.80 29.27
C LYS A 166 4.56 -1.08 28.66
N GLU A 167 5.77 -1.61 28.78
CA GLU A 167 6.97 -0.98 28.30
C GLU A 167 7.39 -1.56 26.94
N GLU A 168 7.87 -0.70 26.08
CA GLU A 168 8.35 -1.10 24.78
C GLU A 168 9.63 -1.93 24.93
N VAL A 169 9.66 -3.11 24.32
CA VAL A 169 10.79 -4.05 24.41
C VAL A 169 12.06 -3.44 23.84
N ASN A 170 11.92 -2.70 22.75
CA ASN A 170 13.02 -2.07 22.05
C ASN A 170 13.25 -0.66 22.61
N GLN A 171 14.41 -0.44 23.23
CA GLN A 171 14.77 0.83 23.88
C GLN A 171 15.42 1.83 22.93
N GLY A 172 15.51 1.49 21.64
CA GLY A 172 16.14 2.34 20.64
C GLY A 172 17.67 2.37 20.75
N LEU A 173 18.27 3.34 20.09
CA LEU A 173 19.71 3.59 20.10
C LEU A 173 20.06 4.73 21.05
N THR A 174 21.17 4.60 21.76
CA THR A 174 21.77 5.76 22.46
C THR A 174 22.27 6.79 21.44
N ALA A 175 22.50 8.03 21.88
CA ALA A 175 23.02 9.06 20.98
C ALA A 175 24.35 8.66 20.32
N GLU A 176 25.24 7.97 21.03
CA GLU A 176 26.51 7.47 20.49
C GLU A 176 26.32 6.34 19.50
N GLN A 177 25.41 5.41 19.79
CA GLN A 177 25.00 4.33 18.89
C GLN A 177 24.36 4.89 17.61
N ALA A 178 23.47 5.88 17.74
CA ALA A 178 22.85 6.54 16.61
C ALA A 178 23.87 7.24 15.70
N VAL A 179 24.86 7.91 16.27
CA VAL A 179 25.96 8.54 15.52
C VAL A 179 26.80 7.47 14.80
N THR A 180 27.06 6.34 15.45
CA THR A 180 27.83 5.24 14.85
C THR A 180 27.07 4.61 13.68
N GLU A 181 25.78 4.36 13.84
CA GLU A 181 24.92 3.83 12.74
C GLU A 181 24.76 4.86 11.62
N ALA A 182 24.64 6.15 11.93
CA ALA A 182 24.59 7.21 10.94
C ALA A 182 25.86 7.30 10.06
N LYS A 183 27.05 7.02 10.61
CA LYS A 183 28.28 6.94 9.83
C LYS A 183 28.32 5.79 8.84
N ARG A 184 27.55 4.75 9.08
CA ARG A 184 27.37 3.61 8.17
C ARG A 184 26.47 3.95 6.99
N CYS A 185 25.42 4.75 7.23
CA CYS A 185 24.36 5.14 6.30
C CYS A 185 24.57 6.58 5.79
N LEU A 186 25.71 6.85 5.15
CA LEU A 186 26.05 8.15 4.57
C LEU A 186 25.55 8.29 3.13
N ASP A 187 24.25 8.09 2.89
CA ASP A 187 23.61 8.47 1.62
C ASP A 187 22.81 9.74 1.72
#